data_69ed89ef97af0a794019c6407d33b452
#
_entry.id   69ed89ef97af0a794019c6407d33b452
#
_cell.length_a   1.000
_cell.length_b   1.000
_cell.length_c   1.000
_cell.angle_alpha   90.00
_cell.angle_beta   90.00
_cell.angle_gamma   90.00
#
_symmetry.space_group_name_H-M   'P 1'
#
loop_
_entity.id
_entity.type
_entity.pdbx_description
1 polymer ?
#
loop_
_entity_poly.entity_id
_entity_poly.type
_entity_poly.pdbx_seq_one_letter_code
_entity_poly.pdbx_strand_id
1 'polypeptide(L)'
;TFIFLLSTSNFLKSRYGSQFFKPIISVFQTKNELNKEYVFKNNVYIRLYQSGFEVFKKYPVFGVGNKNYRIETCSGEINSKYFCSTHPHQIFFEFLAEHGLAGSMILFFILFNLIFSKIKTILNSNNYLQLGCLIFLVTSFIPFLPSGAFFADYNLTIFWINLSIMYSVGKKTNVYTSN
;
A
#
# COMPACT_ATOMS: atom_id res chain seq x y z
N THR A 1 20.20 -4.27 1.08
CA THR A 1 19.87 -4.59 -0.32
C THR A 1 18.99 -3.50 -0.96
N PHE A 2 17.85 -3.10 -0.37
CA PHE A 2 16.94 -2.07 -0.94
C PHE A 2 17.60 -0.68 -1.03
N ILE A 3 18.29 -0.24 0.03
CA ILE A 3 19.02 1.03 0.05
C ILE A 3 20.13 1.05 -1.03
N PHE A 4 20.81 -0.09 -1.25
CA PHE A 4 21.80 -0.21 -2.31
C PHE A 4 21.18 -0.10 -3.70
N LEU A 5 20.02 -0.75 -3.95
CA LEU A 5 19.28 -0.62 -5.20
C LEU A 5 18.77 0.81 -5.44
N LEU A 6 18.33 1.51 -4.39
CA LEU A 6 17.97 2.92 -4.47
C LEU A 6 19.15 3.81 -4.83
N SER A 7 20.37 3.50 -4.37
CA SER A 7 21.57 4.28 -4.65
C SER A 7 22.13 4.06 -6.07
N THR A 8 21.91 2.88 -6.65
CA THR A 8 22.47 2.48 -7.95
C THR A 8 21.54 2.75 -9.13
N SER A 9 20.21 2.75 -8.92
CA SER A 9 19.24 2.97 -9.99
C SER A 9 18.74 4.42 -10.02
N ASN A 10 19.07 5.15 -11.09
CA ASN A 10 18.57 6.52 -11.31
C ASN A 10 17.05 6.60 -11.36
N PHE A 11 16.39 5.57 -11.89
CA PHE A 11 14.92 5.47 -11.92
C PHE A 11 14.33 5.38 -10.51
N LEU A 12 14.82 4.46 -9.67
CA LEU A 12 14.35 4.29 -8.31
C LEU A 12 14.66 5.53 -7.45
N LYS A 13 15.83 6.13 -7.63
CA LYS A 13 16.22 7.36 -6.94
C LYS A 13 15.33 8.54 -7.31
N SER A 14 14.96 8.67 -8.57
CA SER A 14 14.01 9.70 -9.03
C SER A 14 12.61 9.43 -8.47
N ARG A 15 12.09 8.22 -8.63
CA ARG A 15 10.71 7.89 -8.27
C ARG A 15 10.48 7.90 -6.75
N TYR A 16 11.32 7.22 -6.00
CA TYR A 16 11.15 7.16 -4.55
C TYR A 16 11.88 8.27 -3.80
N GLY A 17 13.09 8.63 -4.20
CA GLY A 17 13.88 9.66 -3.54
C GLY A 17 13.30 11.05 -3.77
N SER A 18 13.25 11.51 -5.03
CA SER A 18 12.88 12.91 -5.33
C SER A 18 11.38 13.15 -5.38
N GLN A 19 10.59 12.22 -5.91
CA GLN A 19 9.15 12.42 -6.07
C GLN A 19 8.34 12.07 -4.81
N PHE A 20 8.83 11.14 -4.00
CA PHE A 20 8.11 10.67 -2.80
C PHE A 20 8.76 11.14 -1.50
N PHE A 21 9.99 10.70 -1.18
CA PHE A 21 10.59 10.98 0.13
C PHE A 21 10.94 12.44 0.37
N LYS A 22 11.56 13.13 -0.61
CA LYS A 22 11.94 14.55 -0.45
C LYS A 22 10.75 15.46 -0.11
N PRO A 23 9.60 15.40 -0.82
CA PRO A 23 8.44 16.23 -0.48
C PRO A 23 7.90 15.92 0.92
N ILE A 24 7.82 14.66 1.32
CA ILE A 24 7.35 14.29 2.65
C ILE A 24 8.29 14.83 3.72
N ILE A 25 9.60 14.62 3.58
CA ILE A 25 10.60 15.14 4.53
C ILE A 25 10.54 16.67 4.59
N SER A 26 10.38 17.34 3.45
CA SER A 26 10.29 18.80 3.41
C SER A 26 9.08 19.34 4.18
N VAL A 27 7.95 18.65 4.17
CA VAL A 27 6.77 19.02 4.99
C VAL A 27 7.09 19.01 6.48
N PHE A 28 7.83 17.98 6.95
CA PHE A 28 8.21 17.89 8.36
C PHE A 28 9.31 18.87 8.76
N GLN A 29 10.20 19.24 7.84
CA GLN A 29 11.30 20.16 8.11
C GLN A 29 10.92 21.65 7.97
N THR A 30 9.88 21.96 7.21
CA THR A 30 9.46 23.32 6.94
C THR A 30 8.62 23.88 8.08
N LYS A 31 9.09 24.95 8.73
CA LYS A 31 8.34 25.68 9.74
C LYS A 31 7.34 26.69 9.14
N ASN A 32 7.44 26.98 7.84
CA ASN A 32 6.61 27.99 7.17
C ASN A 32 5.37 27.34 6.56
N GLU A 33 4.17 27.76 7.00
CA GLU A 33 2.88 27.20 6.54
C GLU A 33 2.65 27.36 5.03
N LEU A 34 3.08 28.49 4.43
CA LEU A 34 2.96 28.74 2.98
C LEU A 34 3.74 27.70 2.15
N ASN A 35 4.92 27.31 2.61
CA ASN A 35 5.72 26.30 1.92
C ASN A 35 5.12 24.89 2.09
N LYS A 36 4.51 24.58 3.23
CA LYS A 36 3.78 23.33 3.42
C LYS A 36 2.61 23.23 2.45
N GLU A 37 1.79 24.28 2.36
CA GLU A 37 0.65 24.33 1.45
C GLU A 37 1.07 24.16 -0.01
N TYR A 38 2.18 24.77 -0.42
CA TYR A 38 2.76 24.61 -1.75
C TYR A 38 3.16 23.17 -2.04
N VAL A 39 3.82 22.48 -1.09
CA VAL A 39 4.19 21.06 -1.23
C VAL A 39 2.96 20.17 -1.31
N PHE A 40 1.94 20.41 -0.48
CA PHE A 40 0.68 19.68 -0.52
C PHE A 40 -0.04 19.81 -1.85
N LYS A 41 -0.10 21.00 -2.43
CA LYS A 41 -0.74 21.26 -3.73
C LYS A 41 0.00 20.64 -4.91
N ASN A 42 1.34 20.60 -4.87
CA ASN A 42 2.15 20.21 -6.02
C ASN A 42 2.62 18.74 -6.01
N ASN A 43 2.47 18.02 -4.89
CA ASN A 43 2.85 16.61 -4.84
C ASN A 43 1.66 15.70 -5.15
N VAL A 44 1.74 14.96 -6.25
CA VAL A 44 0.68 14.06 -6.73
C VAL A 44 0.32 13.00 -5.69
N TYR A 45 1.29 12.37 -5.03
CA TYR A 45 1.02 11.33 -4.04
C TYR A 45 0.31 11.88 -2.80
N ILE A 46 0.73 13.05 -2.31
CA ILE A 46 0.07 13.71 -1.18
C ILE A 46 -1.38 14.06 -1.54
N ARG A 47 -1.63 14.58 -2.74
CA ARG A 47 -2.98 14.87 -3.23
C ARG A 47 -3.84 13.62 -3.35
N LEU A 48 -3.28 12.51 -3.82
CA LEU A 48 -3.97 11.23 -3.89
C LEU A 48 -4.35 10.69 -2.50
N TYR A 49 -3.43 10.75 -1.54
CA TYR A 49 -3.69 10.33 -0.15
C TYR A 49 -4.73 11.22 0.52
N GLN A 50 -4.61 12.54 0.32
CA GLN A 50 -5.60 13.50 0.81
C GLN A 50 -6.97 13.24 0.20
N SER A 51 -7.06 13.00 -1.11
CA SER A 51 -8.30 12.65 -1.79
C SER A 51 -8.92 11.37 -1.23
N GLY A 52 -8.11 10.33 -0.98
CA GLY A 52 -8.57 9.10 -0.33
C GLY A 52 -9.13 9.34 1.07
N PHE A 53 -8.47 10.19 1.84
CA PHE A 53 -8.93 10.56 3.18
C PHE A 53 -10.21 11.42 3.16
N GLU A 54 -10.36 12.32 2.19
CA GLU A 54 -11.59 13.11 2.04
C GLU A 54 -12.78 12.23 1.65
N VAL A 55 -12.58 11.22 0.78
CA VAL A 55 -13.62 10.22 0.47
C VAL A 55 -14.00 9.44 1.73
N PHE A 56 -13.02 8.99 2.51
CA PHE A 56 -13.27 8.32 3.79
C PHE A 56 -14.08 9.21 4.75
N LYS A 57 -13.74 10.50 4.89
CA LYS A 57 -14.50 11.42 5.76
C LYS A 57 -15.96 11.58 5.33
N LYS A 58 -16.22 11.49 4.04
CA LYS A 58 -17.60 11.56 3.51
C LYS A 58 -18.39 10.29 3.76
N TYR A 59 -17.72 9.12 3.72
CA TYR A 59 -18.32 7.80 3.90
C TYR A 59 -17.60 6.97 4.97
N PRO A 60 -17.62 7.39 6.26
CA PRO A 60 -16.69 6.87 7.26
C PRO A 60 -16.95 5.42 7.70
N VAL A 61 -18.19 4.95 7.63
CA VAL A 61 -18.56 3.64 8.18
C VAL A 61 -18.32 2.51 7.18
N PHE A 62 -18.89 2.61 5.99
CA PHE A 62 -18.87 1.55 4.99
C PHE A 62 -18.12 1.90 3.70
N GLY A 63 -17.61 3.13 3.59
CA GLY A 63 -16.94 3.62 2.39
C GLY A 63 -17.89 3.80 1.20
N VAL A 64 -17.31 4.04 0.02
CA VAL A 64 -18.06 4.22 -1.24
C VAL A 64 -18.36 2.90 -1.95
N GLY A 65 -17.86 1.79 -1.45
CA GLY A 65 -17.91 0.48 -2.10
C GLY A 65 -16.71 0.19 -2.98
N ASN A 66 -16.45 -1.11 -3.17
CA ASN A 66 -15.30 -1.59 -3.93
C ASN A 66 -15.28 -1.04 -5.37
N LYS A 67 -14.12 -0.53 -5.80
CA LYS A 67 -13.88 0.06 -7.14
C LYS A 67 -14.72 1.32 -7.45
N ASN A 68 -15.45 1.88 -6.48
CA ASN A 68 -16.25 3.10 -6.66
C ASN A 68 -15.49 4.40 -6.35
N TYR A 69 -14.27 4.32 -5.85
CA TYR A 69 -13.43 5.49 -5.57
C TYR A 69 -13.33 6.44 -6.77
N ARG A 70 -13.11 5.88 -7.98
CA ARG A 70 -13.05 6.67 -9.22
C ARG A 70 -14.35 7.42 -9.50
N ILE A 71 -15.50 6.78 -9.30
CA ILE A 71 -16.80 7.40 -9.54
C ILE A 71 -16.93 8.62 -8.62
N GLU A 72 -16.63 8.47 -7.35
CA GLU A 72 -16.72 9.55 -6.37
C GLU A 72 -15.76 10.71 -6.66
N THR A 73 -14.52 10.42 -7.07
CA THR A 73 -13.51 11.46 -7.27
C THR A 73 -13.52 12.12 -8.64
N CYS A 74 -14.13 11.48 -9.66
CA CYS A 74 -14.12 11.95 -11.05
C CYS A 74 -15.50 12.37 -11.58
N SER A 75 -16.60 12.13 -10.86
CA SER A 75 -17.98 12.32 -11.35
C SER A 75 -18.56 13.71 -11.08
N GLY A 76 -17.84 14.61 -10.44
CA GLY A 76 -18.38 15.90 -10.03
C GLY A 76 -17.67 17.10 -10.64
N GLU A 77 -18.18 18.29 -10.33
CA GLU A 77 -17.46 19.55 -10.51
C GLU A 77 -16.04 19.40 -9.99
N ILE A 78 -15.06 20.01 -10.66
CA ILE A 78 -13.66 20.00 -10.26
C ILE A 78 -13.56 20.52 -8.83
N ASN A 79 -13.87 19.66 -7.87
CA ASN A 79 -13.79 19.97 -6.47
C ASN A 79 -12.30 19.93 -6.09
N SER A 80 -11.76 21.04 -5.61
CA SER A 80 -10.35 21.17 -5.22
C SER A 80 -9.91 20.16 -4.16
N LYS A 81 -10.86 19.49 -3.48
CA LYS A 81 -10.61 18.46 -2.45
C LYS A 81 -10.29 17.08 -3.02
N TYR A 82 -10.81 16.76 -4.22
CA TYR A 82 -10.59 15.46 -4.84
C TYR A 82 -9.55 15.54 -5.96
N PHE A 83 -8.73 14.51 -6.03
CA PHE A 83 -7.86 14.26 -7.16
C PHE A 83 -8.42 13.07 -7.93
N CYS A 84 -8.94 13.33 -9.14
CA CYS A 84 -9.54 12.27 -9.98
C CYS A 84 -8.49 11.19 -10.27
N SER A 85 -8.74 9.99 -9.77
CA SER A 85 -7.88 8.81 -9.97
C SER A 85 -8.69 7.54 -9.83
N THR A 86 -8.15 6.43 -10.31
CA THR A 86 -8.76 5.10 -10.15
C THR A 86 -8.69 4.59 -8.71
N HIS A 87 -7.69 5.02 -7.93
CA HIS A 87 -7.46 4.62 -6.54
C HIS A 87 -6.48 5.63 -5.87
N PRO A 88 -6.39 5.67 -4.54
CA PRO A 88 -5.55 6.65 -3.83
C PRO A 88 -4.04 6.35 -3.87
N HIS A 89 -3.58 5.31 -4.57
CA HIS A 89 -2.19 4.86 -4.64
C HIS A 89 -1.54 4.53 -3.28
N GLN A 90 -2.36 4.17 -2.28
CA GLN A 90 -1.89 3.70 -0.99
C GLN A 90 -2.98 2.83 -0.35
N ILE A 91 -2.61 1.63 0.06
CA ILE A 91 -3.53 0.56 0.45
C ILE A 91 -4.45 0.92 1.63
N PHE A 92 -3.93 1.63 2.65
CA PHE A 92 -4.75 2.00 3.81
C PHE A 92 -5.81 3.03 3.44
N PHE A 93 -5.46 4.01 2.60
CA PHE A 93 -6.43 4.99 2.11
C PHE A 93 -7.43 4.37 1.13
N GLU A 94 -7.00 3.38 0.33
CA GLU A 94 -7.91 2.63 -0.54
C GLU A 94 -8.95 1.86 0.28
N PHE A 95 -8.50 1.12 1.30
CA PHE A 95 -9.40 0.37 2.17
C PHE A 95 -10.37 1.30 2.92
N LEU A 96 -9.86 2.39 3.50
CA LEU A 96 -10.70 3.35 4.21
C LEU A 96 -11.70 4.05 3.29
N ALA A 97 -11.28 4.45 2.08
CA ALA A 97 -12.17 5.12 1.13
C ALA A 97 -13.26 4.18 0.59
N GLU A 98 -12.89 2.95 0.23
CA GLU A 98 -13.82 2.02 -0.42
C GLU A 98 -14.66 1.20 0.56
N HIS A 99 -14.12 0.86 1.73
CA HIS A 99 -14.80 -0.02 2.71
C HIS A 99 -15.12 0.66 4.04
N GLY A 100 -14.73 1.91 4.22
CA GLY A 100 -14.90 2.64 5.47
C GLY A 100 -14.14 2.01 6.64
N LEU A 101 -14.41 2.46 7.84
CA LEU A 101 -13.76 1.95 9.04
C LEU A 101 -14.16 0.49 9.34
N ALA A 102 -15.44 0.15 9.22
CA ALA A 102 -15.93 -1.18 9.53
C ALA A 102 -15.34 -2.25 8.59
N GLY A 103 -15.43 -2.04 7.28
CA GLY A 103 -14.89 -2.97 6.31
C GLY A 103 -13.37 -3.06 6.37
N SER A 104 -12.67 -1.93 6.55
CA SER A 104 -11.21 -1.90 6.69
C SER A 104 -10.71 -2.66 7.91
N MET A 105 -11.35 -2.50 9.07
CA MET A 105 -10.97 -3.25 10.28
C MET A 105 -11.14 -4.75 10.09
N ILE A 106 -12.25 -5.19 9.51
CA ILE A 106 -12.50 -6.62 9.23
C ILE A 106 -11.44 -7.15 8.26
N LEU A 107 -11.19 -6.45 7.14
CA LEU A 107 -10.20 -6.85 6.14
C LEU A 107 -8.79 -6.94 6.74
N PHE A 108 -8.35 -5.90 7.46
CA PHE A 108 -7.03 -5.91 8.10
C PHE A 108 -6.91 -7.00 9.15
N PHE A 109 -7.94 -7.21 9.97
CA PHE A 109 -7.94 -8.28 10.97
C PHE A 109 -7.76 -9.66 10.31
N ILE A 110 -8.53 -9.95 9.25
CA ILE A 110 -8.44 -11.22 8.53
C ILE A 110 -7.06 -11.37 7.89
N LEU A 111 -6.62 -10.38 7.11
CA LEU A 111 -5.36 -10.44 6.36
C LEU A 111 -4.15 -10.52 7.30
N PHE A 112 -4.11 -9.71 8.35
CA PHE A 112 -3.01 -9.76 9.32
C PHE A 112 -3.00 -11.07 10.09
N ASN A 113 -4.16 -11.60 10.51
CA ASN A 113 -4.21 -12.90 11.15
C ASN A 113 -3.69 -14.02 10.24
N LEU A 114 -4.09 -14.02 8.96
CA LEU A 114 -3.59 -14.97 7.98
C LEU A 114 -2.06 -14.87 7.79
N ILE A 115 -1.51 -13.67 7.68
CA ILE A 115 -0.08 -13.46 7.45
C ILE A 115 0.71 -13.80 8.72
N PHE A 116 0.35 -13.21 9.86
CA PHE A 116 1.15 -13.26 11.08
C PHE A 116 1.05 -14.59 11.82
N SER A 117 -0.04 -15.36 11.67
CA SER A 117 -0.17 -16.67 12.28
C SER A 117 0.92 -17.66 11.87
N LYS A 118 1.55 -17.48 10.72
CA LYS A 118 2.59 -18.37 10.18
C LYS A 118 4.02 -17.89 10.37
N ILE A 119 4.23 -16.64 10.80
CA ILE A 119 5.57 -16.03 10.91
C ILE A 119 6.55 -16.91 11.68
N LYS A 120 6.20 -17.30 12.91
CA LYS A 120 7.09 -18.09 13.77
C LYS A 120 7.46 -19.43 13.13
N THR A 121 6.50 -20.11 12.53
CA THR A 121 6.72 -21.38 11.84
C THR A 121 7.62 -21.22 10.64
N ILE A 122 7.43 -20.18 9.84
CA ILE A 122 8.22 -19.92 8.63
C ILE A 122 9.65 -19.56 8.98
N LEU A 123 9.86 -18.67 9.95
CA LEU A 123 11.20 -18.26 10.38
C LEU A 123 12.02 -19.45 10.91
N ASN A 124 11.36 -20.43 11.55
CA ASN A 124 12.02 -21.62 12.10
C ASN A 124 12.15 -22.77 11.09
N SER A 125 11.53 -22.67 9.91
CA SER A 125 11.48 -23.78 8.94
C SER A 125 12.67 -23.83 7.98
N ASN A 126 13.46 -22.76 7.89
CA ASN A 126 14.51 -22.56 6.86
C ASN A 126 13.96 -22.71 5.42
N ASN A 127 12.66 -22.50 5.22
CA ASN A 127 12.04 -22.57 3.91
C ASN A 127 12.08 -21.20 3.24
N TYR A 128 13.05 -20.98 2.35
CA TYR A 128 13.26 -19.70 1.69
C TYR A 128 12.11 -19.29 0.75
N LEU A 129 11.37 -20.25 0.17
CA LEU A 129 10.22 -19.95 -0.67
C LEU A 129 9.09 -19.35 0.17
N GLN A 130 8.75 -19.98 1.31
CA GLN A 130 7.76 -19.44 2.24
C GLN A 130 8.20 -18.09 2.80
N LEU A 131 9.49 -17.94 3.13
CA LEU A 131 10.04 -16.67 3.63
C LEU A 131 9.92 -15.56 2.57
N GLY A 132 10.20 -15.85 1.31
CA GLY A 132 10.02 -14.91 0.20
C GLY A 132 8.56 -14.47 0.04
N CYS A 133 7.61 -15.41 0.09
CA CYS A 133 6.18 -15.10 0.05
C CYS A 133 5.74 -14.27 1.26
N LEU A 134 6.21 -14.61 2.47
CA LEU A 134 5.92 -13.84 3.68
C LEU A 134 6.44 -12.39 3.58
N ILE A 135 7.68 -12.20 3.13
CA ILE A 135 8.26 -10.87 2.92
C ILE A 135 7.43 -10.07 1.92
N PHE A 136 7.03 -10.68 0.79
CA PHE A 136 6.15 -10.02 -0.19
C PHE A 136 4.83 -9.56 0.44
N LEU A 137 4.15 -10.44 1.19
CA LEU A 137 2.87 -10.12 1.82
C LEU A 137 3.01 -9.01 2.87
N VAL A 138 4.04 -9.06 3.71
CA VAL A 138 4.29 -8.00 4.72
C VAL A 138 4.64 -6.66 4.07
N THR A 139 5.48 -6.68 3.02
CA THR A 139 5.88 -5.45 2.33
C THR A 139 4.73 -4.81 1.56
N SER A 140 3.70 -5.57 1.18
CA SER A 140 2.48 -5.03 0.56
C SER A 140 1.73 -4.05 1.47
N PHE A 141 1.92 -4.15 2.79
CA PHE A 141 1.27 -3.29 3.80
C PHE A 141 2.22 -2.25 4.43
N ILE A 142 3.33 -1.89 3.78
CA ILE A 142 4.18 -0.82 4.30
C ILE A 142 3.41 0.51 4.26
N PRO A 143 3.23 1.19 5.42
CA PRO A 143 2.52 2.46 5.47
C PRO A 143 3.20 3.54 4.62
N PHE A 144 2.38 4.41 4.02
CA PHE A 144 2.81 5.57 3.22
C PHE A 144 3.62 5.25 1.96
N LEU A 145 3.95 3.98 1.67
CA LEU A 145 4.59 3.64 0.41
C LEU A 145 3.54 3.63 -0.72
N PRO A 146 3.80 4.31 -1.85
CA PRO A 146 2.91 4.25 -2.99
C PRO A 146 2.72 2.82 -3.49
N SER A 147 1.47 2.39 -3.62
CA SER A 147 1.09 1.07 -4.10
C SER A 147 0.19 1.16 -5.33
N GLY A 148 0.09 0.08 -6.09
CA GLY A 148 -1.01 -0.10 -7.04
C GLY A 148 -2.33 -0.34 -6.31
N ALA A 149 -3.44 -0.31 -7.04
CA ALA A 149 -4.75 -0.67 -6.48
C ALA A 149 -4.71 -2.10 -5.94
N PHE A 150 -5.04 -2.29 -4.66
CA PHE A 150 -5.03 -3.64 -4.07
C PHE A 150 -6.08 -4.54 -4.73
N PHE A 151 -7.26 -3.98 -4.98
CA PHE A 151 -8.37 -4.70 -5.61
C PHE A 151 -8.30 -4.76 -7.15
N ALA A 152 -7.19 -4.33 -7.77
CA ALA A 152 -6.94 -4.61 -9.16
C ALA A 152 -6.65 -6.10 -9.36
N ASP A 153 -7.22 -6.69 -10.41
CA ASP A 153 -7.19 -8.13 -10.64
C ASP A 153 -5.77 -8.71 -10.63
N TYR A 154 -4.82 -7.99 -11.22
CA TYR A 154 -3.40 -8.37 -11.21
C TYR A 154 -2.79 -8.40 -9.80
N ASN A 155 -2.93 -7.32 -9.02
CA ASN A 155 -2.34 -7.21 -7.69
C ASN A 155 -2.98 -8.21 -6.71
N LEU A 156 -4.30 -8.34 -6.79
CA LEU A 156 -5.06 -9.28 -5.97
C LEU A 156 -4.68 -10.72 -6.27
N THR A 157 -4.52 -11.07 -7.56
CA THR A 157 -4.10 -12.41 -7.98
C THR A 157 -2.71 -12.75 -7.43
N ILE A 158 -1.73 -11.85 -7.61
CA ILE A 158 -0.38 -12.06 -7.08
C ILE A 158 -0.39 -12.18 -5.56
N PHE A 159 -1.18 -11.35 -4.87
CA PHE A 159 -1.30 -11.41 -3.42
C PHE A 159 -1.81 -12.79 -2.95
N TRP A 160 -2.91 -13.29 -3.52
CA TRP A 160 -3.49 -14.58 -3.16
C TRP A 160 -2.63 -15.77 -3.56
N ILE A 161 -1.90 -15.70 -4.69
CA ILE A 161 -0.92 -16.72 -5.06
C ILE A 161 0.18 -16.83 -4.01
N ASN A 162 0.77 -15.70 -3.60
CA ASN A 162 1.81 -15.71 -2.57
C ASN A 162 1.28 -16.20 -1.22
N LEU A 163 0.07 -15.82 -0.83
CA LEU A 163 -0.57 -16.32 0.39
C LEU A 163 -0.79 -17.83 0.32
N SER A 164 -1.29 -18.33 -0.81
CA SER A 164 -1.52 -19.76 -1.03
C SER A 164 -0.21 -20.56 -0.99
N ILE A 165 0.84 -20.09 -1.65
CA ILE A 165 2.16 -20.73 -1.62
C ILE A 165 2.69 -20.74 -0.19
N MET A 166 2.59 -19.62 0.54
CA MET A 166 3.04 -19.53 1.93
C MET A 166 2.38 -20.60 2.82
N TYR A 167 1.11 -20.94 2.57
CA TYR A 167 0.39 -21.94 3.34
C TYR A 167 0.61 -23.39 2.87
N SER A 168 0.80 -23.61 1.56
CA SER A 168 0.87 -24.93 0.95
C SER A 168 2.25 -25.59 1.01
N VAL A 169 3.31 -24.78 1.04
CA VAL A 169 4.70 -25.25 0.95
C VAL A 169 5.17 -25.79 2.30
N GLY A 170 5.60 -27.03 2.36
CA GLY A 170 6.19 -27.70 3.53
C GLY A 170 7.72 -27.80 3.47
N LYS A 171 8.33 -28.36 4.51
CA LYS A 171 9.79 -28.58 4.59
C LYS A 171 10.35 -29.36 3.41
N LYS A 172 9.59 -30.32 2.88
CA LYS A 172 10.01 -31.18 1.73
C LYS A 172 10.16 -30.43 0.41
N THR A 173 9.64 -29.22 0.31
CA THR A 173 9.70 -28.42 -0.92
C THR A 173 10.79 -27.35 -0.89
N ASN A 174 11.61 -27.33 0.15
CA ASN A 174 12.75 -26.43 0.23
C ASN A 174 13.91 -26.97 -0.63
N VAL A 175 14.10 -26.33 -1.79
CA VAL A 175 15.09 -26.74 -2.80
C VAL A 175 16.53 -26.66 -2.29
N TYR A 176 16.78 -25.91 -1.21
CA TYR A 176 18.12 -25.65 -0.66
C TYR A 176 18.48 -26.56 0.53
N THR A 177 17.58 -27.40 0.99
CA THR A 177 17.82 -28.39 2.05
C THR A 177 17.87 -29.80 1.48
N SER A 178 18.53 -30.02 0.35
CA SER A 178 18.86 -31.36 -0.07
C SER A 178 20.09 -31.82 0.72
N ASN A 179 19.84 -32.70 1.68
CA ASN A 179 20.77 -33.50 2.50
C ASN A 179 21.39 -32.82 3.69
#